data_5e74a12c7f7ca8ea34f75831f4becfb3
#
_entry.id   5e74a12c7f7ca8ea34f75831f4becfb3
#
_cell.length_a   1.000
_cell.length_b   1.000
_cell.length_c   1.000
_cell.angle_alpha   90.00
_cell.angle_beta   90.00
_cell.angle_gamma   90.00
#
_symmetry.space_group_name_H-M   'P 1'
#
loop_
_entity.id
_entity.type
_entity.pdbx_description
1 polymer ?
#
loop_
_entity_poly.entity_id
_entity_poly.type
_entity_poly.pdbx_seq_one_letter_code
_entity_poly.pdbx_strand_id
1 'polypeptide(L)'
;MIDSLENEIPHIKFKDVSFSYLGEKENLIFKCNFSIKKPGFWMIVGKNGSGKSTLLKLINGIIKPKNGVIDSNANIGMVFQNPDHQILMPNCRSELLININQNISQNLINKKIEYVLDKVEMTGFEKRPVYTLSGGQKQRLTIACALISNRNFILLDEPTAVSYTHLTLPTICSV
;
A
#
# COMPACT_ATOMS: atom_id res chain seq x y z
N MET A 1 1.02 17.97 32.06
CA MET A 1 -0.17 17.46 31.37
C MET A 1 0.32 16.94 30.02
N ILE A 2 0.62 15.64 29.99
CA ILE A 2 0.98 14.96 28.74
C ILE A 2 -0.33 14.32 28.33
N ASP A 3 -1.02 14.96 27.37
CA ASP A 3 -2.24 14.42 26.81
C ASP A 3 -1.97 13.04 26.24
N SER A 4 -2.74 12.10 26.75
CA SER A 4 -2.88 10.74 26.24
C SER A 4 -3.19 10.80 24.74
N LEU A 5 -2.18 10.57 23.93
CA LEU A 5 -2.39 10.09 22.56
C LEU A 5 -3.04 8.70 22.72
N GLU A 6 -4.34 8.67 22.89
CA GLU A 6 -5.13 7.46 22.64
C GLU A 6 -4.71 7.00 21.25
N ASN A 7 -4.12 5.81 21.20
CA ASN A 7 -3.82 5.12 19.95
C ASN A 7 -5.16 4.82 19.26
N GLU A 8 -5.71 5.81 18.57
CA GLU A 8 -6.93 5.62 17.79
C GLU A 8 -6.68 4.48 16.80
N ILE A 9 -7.58 3.50 16.81
CA ILE A 9 -7.53 2.37 15.88
C ILE A 9 -7.55 2.96 14.46
N PRO A 10 -6.56 2.63 13.62
CA PRO A 10 -6.52 3.12 12.25
C PRO A 10 -7.85 2.80 11.54
N HIS A 11 -8.45 3.80 10.92
CA HIS A 11 -9.72 3.64 10.22
C HIS A 11 -9.74 4.35 8.87
N ILE A 12 -10.64 3.88 8.00
CA ILE A 12 -10.98 4.49 6.72
C ILE A 12 -12.51 4.53 6.65
N LYS A 13 -13.09 5.71 6.42
CA LYS A 13 -14.53 5.88 6.34
C LYS A 13 -14.92 6.76 5.16
N PHE A 14 -15.80 6.25 4.31
CA PHE A 14 -16.42 6.94 3.19
C PHE A 14 -17.82 7.36 3.57
N LYS A 15 -18.18 8.63 3.28
CA LYS A 15 -19.50 9.20 3.48
C LYS A 15 -19.96 9.86 2.18
N ASP A 16 -20.94 9.27 1.50
CA ASP A 16 -21.56 9.74 0.26
C ASP A 16 -20.55 10.11 -0.84
N VAL A 17 -19.46 9.37 -0.91
CA VAL A 17 -18.36 9.65 -1.83
C VAL A 17 -18.77 9.36 -3.26
N SER A 18 -18.64 10.38 -4.13
CA SER A 18 -18.86 10.25 -5.56
C SER A 18 -17.65 10.78 -6.32
N PHE A 19 -17.30 10.09 -7.42
CA PHE A 19 -16.16 10.43 -8.25
C PHE A 19 -16.41 10.09 -9.71
N SER A 20 -15.95 10.96 -10.62
CA SER A 20 -15.77 10.68 -12.05
C SER A 20 -14.48 11.33 -12.54
N TYR A 21 -13.88 10.76 -13.57
CA TYR A 21 -12.72 11.38 -14.24
C TYR A 21 -13.16 12.63 -15.02
N LEU A 22 -12.19 13.48 -15.34
CA LEU A 22 -12.44 14.68 -16.14
C LEU A 22 -12.95 14.29 -17.53
N GLY A 23 -14.05 14.92 -17.97
CA GLY A 23 -14.70 14.62 -19.25
C GLY A 23 -15.77 13.54 -19.20
N GLU A 24 -15.84 12.76 -18.12
CA GLU A 24 -16.90 11.75 -17.95
C GLU A 24 -18.20 12.39 -17.44
N LYS A 25 -19.34 12.04 -18.09
CA LYS A 25 -20.67 12.54 -17.71
C LYS A 25 -21.22 11.77 -16.51
N GLU A 26 -20.88 10.49 -16.37
CA GLU A 26 -21.37 9.63 -15.30
C GLU A 26 -20.32 9.46 -14.18
N ASN A 27 -20.81 9.27 -12.97
CA ASN A 27 -19.93 8.96 -11.86
C ASN A 27 -19.49 7.50 -11.93
N LEU A 28 -18.20 7.25 -11.93
CA LEU A 28 -17.63 5.90 -11.80
C LEU A 28 -17.89 5.33 -10.40
N ILE A 29 -17.86 6.21 -9.38
CA ILE A 29 -18.23 5.87 -8.00
C ILE A 29 -19.37 6.83 -7.63
N PHE A 30 -20.48 6.26 -7.14
CA PHE A 30 -21.69 7.05 -6.82
C PHE A 30 -22.16 6.77 -5.39
N LYS A 31 -22.20 7.83 -4.57
CA LYS A 31 -22.68 7.81 -3.16
C LYS A 31 -22.14 6.62 -2.36
N CYS A 32 -20.84 6.33 -2.52
CA CYS A 32 -20.20 5.20 -1.86
C CYS A 32 -20.09 5.45 -0.37
N ASN A 33 -20.56 4.47 0.42
CA ASN A 33 -20.54 4.50 1.88
C ASN A 33 -19.99 3.18 2.40
N PHE A 34 -18.87 3.22 3.12
CA PHE A 34 -18.34 2.09 3.87
C PHE A 34 -17.37 2.54 4.96
N SER A 35 -17.00 1.64 5.85
CA SER A 35 -15.92 1.90 6.80
C SER A 35 -15.13 0.65 7.13
N ILE A 36 -13.81 0.81 7.24
CA ILE A 36 -12.88 -0.19 7.73
C ILE A 36 -12.40 0.31 9.09
N LYS A 37 -12.74 -0.40 10.16
CA LYS A 37 -12.46 -0.01 11.56
C LYS A 37 -11.64 -1.04 12.32
N LYS A 38 -11.36 -2.19 11.71
CA LYS A 38 -10.63 -3.29 12.36
C LYS A 38 -9.48 -3.74 11.48
N PRO A 39 -8.32 -4.07 12.08
CA PRO A 39 -7.25 -4.74 11.36
C PRO A 39 -7.74 -6.03 10.71
N GLY A 40 -7.19 -6.38 9.56
CA GLY A 40 -7.55 -7.61 8.87
C GLY A 40 -7.27 -7.52 7.38
N PHE A 41 -7.60 -8.60 6.68
CA PHE A 41 -7.53 -8.68 5.23
C PHE A 41 -8.91 -8.33 4.65
N TRP A 42 -8.95 -7.31 3.80
CA TRP A 42 -10.16 -6.83 3.14
C TRP A 42 -10.01 -6.94 1.63
N MET A 43 -11.00 -7.50 0.96
CA MET A 43 -10.98 -7.67 -0.49
C MET A 43 -12.08 -6.85 -1.14
N ILE A 44 -11.73 -6.09 -2.18
CA ILE A 44 -12.66 -5.39 -3.05
C ILE A 44 -12.85 -6.24 -4.30
N VAL A 45 -14.07 -6.72 -4.54
CA VAL A 45 -14.41 -7.59 -5.66
C VAL A 45 -15.34 -6.89 -6.64
N GLY A 46 -15.11 -7.09 -7.92
CA GLY A 46 -15.94 -6.50 -8.98
C GLY A 46 -15.37 -6.75 -10.37
N LYS A 47 -16.19 -6.48 -11.40
CA LYS A 47 -15.77 -6.61 -12.81
C LYS A 47 -14.65 -5.63 -13.15
N ASN A 48 -13.87 -5.94 -14.21
CA ASN A 48 -12.90 -4.99 -14.75
C ASN A 48 -13.62 -3.70 -15.17
N GLY A 49 -13.01 -2.54 -14.86
CA GLY A 49 -13.63 -1.23 -15.11
C GLY A 49 -14.66 -0.79 -14.07
N SER A 50 -14.96 -1.57 -13.02
CA SER A 50 -15.94 -1.19 -12.00
C SER A 50 -15.46 -0.12 -11.00
N GLY A 51 -14.25 0.40 -11.16
CA GLY A 51 -13.71 1.46 -10.31
C GLY A 51 -12.89 0.99 -9.11
N LYS A 52 -12.50 -0.30 -9.04
CA LYS A 52 -11.69 -0.85 -7.93
C LYS A 52 -10.40 -0.07 -7.70
N SER A 53 -9.54 0.06 -8.72
CA SER A 53 -8.28 0.84 -8.64
C SER A 53 -8.55 2.33 -8.35
N THR A 54 -9.67 2.87 -8.84
CA THR A 54 -10.08 4.25 -8.53
C THR A 54 -10.43 4.40 -7.05
N LEU A 55 -11.12 3.41 -6.48
CA LEU A 55 -11.44 3.39 -5.06
C LEU A 55 -10.16 3.34 -4.20
N LEU A 56 -9.18 2.50 -4.57
CA LEU A 56 -7.88 2.47 -3.89
C LEU A 56 -7.13 3.82 -3.97
N LYS A 57 -7.16 4.49 -5.14
CA LYS A 57 -6.56 5.81 -5.32
C LYS A 57 -7.26 6.89 -4.46
N LEU A 58 -8.58 6.80 -4.30
CA LEU A 58 -9.34 7.67 -3.39
C LEU A 58 -8.96 7.40 -1.93
N ILE A 59 -8.88 6.14 -1.52
CA ILE A 59 -8.45 5.74 -0.17
C ILE A 59 -7.05 6.29 0.14
N ASN A 60 -6.12 6.16 -0.81
CA ASN A 60 -4.75 6.65 -0.66
C ASN A 60 -4.60 8.18 -0.82
N GLY A 61 -5.66 8.89 -1.19
CA GLY A 61 -5.62 10.35 -1.38
C GLY A 61 -4.91 10.82 -2.66
N ILE A 62 -4.55 9.91 -3.58
CA ILE A 62 -3.95 10.24 -4.89
C ILE A 62 -4.92 11.07 -5.72
N ILE A 63 -6.22 10.77 -5.63
CA ILE A 63 -7.29 11.52 -6.25
C ILE A 63 -8.29 11.96 -5.18
N LYS A 64 -8.96 13.09 -5.42
CA LYS A 64 -9.97 13.64 -4.49
C LYS A 64 -11.38 13.33 -4.97
N PRO A 65 -12.34 13.05 -4.08
CA PRO A 65 -13.73 12.87 -4.46
C PRO A 65 -14.32 14.19 -4.99
N LYS A 66 -15.30 14.07 -5.91
CA LYS A 66 -16.12 15.23 -6.35
C LYS A 66 -17.11 15.67 -5.27
N ASN A 67 -17.73 14.68 -4.61
CA ASN A 67 -18.67 14.89 -3.52
C ASN A 67 -18.42 13.87 -2.41
N GLY A 68 -18.92 14.16 -1.22
CA GLY A 68 -18.75 13.33 -0.05
C GLY A 68 -17.43 13.58 0.67
N VAL A 69 -17.19 12.80 1.71
CA VAL A 69 -16.00 12.94 2.58
C VAL A 69 -15.36 11.59 2.79
N ILE A 70 -14.02 11.58 2.71
CA ILE A 70 -13.18 10.45 3.12
C ILE A 70 -12.49 10.87 4.42
N ASP A 71 -12.84 10.18 5.49
CA ASP A 71 -12.29 10.36 6.83
C ASP A 71 -11.34 9.19 7.11
N SER A 72 -10.06 9.48 7.35
CA SER A 72 -9.04 8.46 7.59
C SER A 72 -7.90 9.01 8.43
N ASN A 73 -7.53 8.26 9.47
CA ASN A 73 -6.31 8.46 10.24
C ASN A 73 -5.25 7.38 9.91
N ALA A 74 -5.46 6.59 8.86
CA ALA A 74 -4.58 5.52 8.47
C ALA A 74 -3.31 6.04 7.79
N ASN A 75 -2.16 5.48 8.16
CA ASN A 75 -0.91 5.67 7.44
C ASN A 75 -0.82 4.62 6.32
N ILE A 76 -1.12 5.03 5.09
CA ILE A 76 -1.40 4.13 3.97
C ILE A 76 -0.17 3.96 3.09
N GLY A 77 0.18 2.71 2.79
CA GLY A 77 1.07 2.32 1.69
C GLY A 77 0.27 1.75 0.53
N MET A 78 0.73 1.97 -0.70
CA MET A 78 0.10 1.41 -1.90
C MET A 78 1.12 0.66 -2.74
N VAL A 79 0.72 -0.52 -3.21
CA VAL A 79 1.44 -1.32 -4.19
C VAL A 79 0.63 -1.32 -5.48
N PHE A 80 1.21 -0.77 -6.55
CA PHE A 80 0.56 -0.68 -7.84
C PHE A 80 0.61 -2.01 -8.61
N GLN A 81 -0.33 -2.21 -9.51
CA GLN A 81 -0.41 -3.37 -10.39
C GLN A 81 0.89 -3.58 -11.17
N ASN A 82 1.47 -2.52 -11.72
CA ASN A 82 2.77 -2.57 -12.40
C ASN A 82 3.88 -2.05 -11.48
N PRO A 83 4.79 -2.92 -10.99
CA PRO A 83 5.88 -2.52 -10.11
C PRO A 83 6.89 -1.56 -10.76
N ASP A 84 7.02 -1.57 -12.10
CA ASP A 84 7.93 -0.68 -12.82
C ASP A 84 7.54 0.80 -12.71
N HIS A 85 6.29 1.09 -12.36
CA HIS A 85 5.84 2.46 -12.09
C HIS A 85 6.21 2.96 -10.69
N GLN A 86 6.67 2.07 -9.82
CA GLN A 86 6.92 2.38 -8.41
C GLN A 86 8.40 2.29 -8.04
N ILE A 87 9.16 1.41 -8.68
CA ILE A 87 10.57 1.20 -8.38
C ILE A 87 11.41 2.30 -9.04
N LEU A 88 12.23 2.99 -8.24
CA LEU A 88 13.00 4.15 -8.66
C LEU A 88 14.53 3.92 -8.59
N MET A 89 14.98 3.02 -7.73
CA MET A 89 16.40 2.85 -7.41
C MET A 89 17.04 1.70 -8.19
N PRO A 90 18.37 1.73 -8.42
CA PRO A 90 19.06 0.75 -9.24
C PRO A 90 19.17 -0.64 -8.62
N ASN A 91 19.08 -0.77 -7.30
CA ASN A 91 19.20 -2.06 -6.58
C ASN A 91 18.20 -2.15 -5.43
N CYS A 92 17.94 -3.40 -4.96
CA CYS A 92 16.95 -3.68 -3.94
C CYS A 92 17.20 -2.93 -2.62
N ARG A 93 18.45 -2.85 -2.17
CA ARG A 93 18.79 -2.15 -0.93
C ARG A 93 18.47 -0.66 -1.01
N SER A 94 18.86 -0.01 -2.10
CA SER A 94 18.61 1.43 -2.29
C SER A 94 17.11 1.72 -2.35
N GLU A 95 16.32 0.84 -2.99
CA GLU A 95 14.87 0.94 -3.06
C GLU A 95 14.23 0.84 -1.68
N LEU A 96 14.72 -0.06 -0.82
CA LEU A 96 14.24 -0.17 0.56
C LEU A 96 14.65 1.03 1.42
N LEU A 97 15.87 1.55 1.23
CA LEU A 97 16.41 2.66 2.02
C LEU A 97 15.61 3.95 1.89
N ILE A 98 15.08 4.27 0.71
CA ILE A 98 14.25 5.47 0.51
C ILE A 98 12.93 5.43 1.28
N ASN A 99 12.51 4.23 1.70
CA ASN A 99 11.28 4.00 2.44
C ASN A 99 11.48 3.91 3.97
N ILE A 100 12.73 4.03 4.45
CA ILE A 100 13.07 3.98 5.88
C ILE A 100 13.25 5.39 6.43
N ASN A 101 12.77 5.62 7.64
CA ASN A 101 13.17 6.81 8.40
C ASN A 101 14.67 6.74 8.71
N GLN A 102 15.44 7.68 8.19
CA GLN A 102 16.91 7.72 8.32
C GLN A 102 17.42 8.09 9.72
N ASN A 103 16.53 8.46 10.65
CA ASN A 103 16.89 8.85 12.03
C ASN A 103 17.14 7.64 12.97
N ILE A 104 17.52 6.48 12.41
CA ILE A 104 17.82 5.25 13.16
C ILE A 104 19.23 4.76 12.84
N SER A 105 19.81 3.97 13.76
CA SER A 105 21.18 3.44 13.58
C SER A 105 21.29 2.55 12.34
N GLN A 106 22.47 2.56 11.70
CA GLN A 106 22.77 1.73 10.51
C GLN A 106 22.55 0.24 10.79
N ASN A 107 22.85 -0.22 12.01
CA ASN A 107 22.62 -1.63 12.40
C ASN A 107 21.12 -1.98 12.37
N LEU A 108 20.27 -1.07 12.87
CA LEU A 108 18.82 -1.27 12.85
C LEU A 108 18.25 -1.23 11.41
N ILE A 109 18.78 -0.35 10.55
CA ILE A 109 18.45 -0.32 9.12
C ILE A 109 18.76 -1.68 8.47
N ASN A 110 19.97 -2.23 8.69
CA ASN A 110 20.36 -3.52 8.12
C ASN A 110 19.42 -4.65 8.56
N LYS A 111 19.11 -4.72 9.86
CA LYS A 111 18.16 -5.71 10.40
C LYS A 111 16.76 -5.59 9.80
N LYS A 112 16.27 -4.36 9.62
CA LYS A 112 14.96 -4.14 8.99
C LYS A 112 14.93 -4.58 7.53
N ILE A 113 15.98 -4.28 6.76
CA ILE A 113 16.10 -4.70 5.36
C ILE A 113 16.13 -6.22 5.26
N GLU A 114 17.00 -6.88 6.05
CA GLU A 114 17.09 -8.33 6.10
C GLU A 114 15.71 -8.96 6.44
N TYR A 115 15.06 -8.46 7.49
CA TYR A 115 13.75 -8.93 7.93
C TYR A 115 12.68 -8.82 6.83
N VAL A 116 12.57 -7.68 6.13
CA VAL A 116 11.51 -7.54 5.12
C VAL A 116 11.81 -8.33 3.86
N LEU A 117 13.08 -8.45 3.47
CA LEU A 117 13.48 -9.30 2.34
C LEU A 117 13.22 -10.79 2.62
N ASP A 118 13.45 -11.24 3.85
CA ASP A 118 13.10 -12.59 4.28
C ASP A 118 11.58 -12.81 4.17
N LYS A 119 10.79 -11.88 4.68
CA LYS A 119 9.31 -11.95 4.62
C LYS A 119 8.76 -12.07 3.21
N VAL A 120 9.42 -11.49 2.21
CA VAL A 120 8.98 -11.57 0.81
C VAL A 120 9.77 -12.61 0.00
N GLU A 121 10.47 -13.55 0.64
CA GLU A 121 11.26 -14.61 0.00
C GLU A 121 12.33 -14.06 -0.97
N MET A 122 13.01 -12.99 -0.55
CA MET A 122 14.09 -12.34 -1.31
C MET A 122 15.37 -12.21 -0.49
N THR A 123 15.62 -13.13 0.45
CA THR A 123 16.85 -13.17 1.24
C THR A 123 18.08 -13.21 0.34
N GLY A 124 19.08 -12.37 0.59
CA GLY A 124 20.29 -12.26 -0.20
C GLY A 124 20.18 -11.39 -1.46
N PHE A 125 19.03 -10.71 -1.68
CA PHE A 125 18.84 -9.86 -2.84
C PHE A 125 19.25 -8.39 -2.63
N GLU A 126 19.80 -8.01 -1.49
CA GLU A 126 20.07 -6.63 -1.11
C GLU A 126 20.85 -5.86 -2.20
N LYS A 127 21.92 -6.48 -2.71
CA LYS A 127 22.80 -5.87 -3.72
C LYS A 127 22.35 -6.11 -5.15
N ARG A 128 21.28 -6.88 -5.36
CA ARG A 128 20.84 -7.28 -6.69
C ARG A 128 20.28 -6.10 -7.46
N PRO A 129 20.72 -5.87 -8.71
CA PRO A 129 20.17 -4.82 -9.56
C PRO A 129 18.71 -5.09 -9.91
N VAL A 130 17.85 -4.06 -9.83
CA VAL A 130 16.41 -4.19 -10.06
C VAL A 130 16.08 -4.67 -11.47
N TYR A 131 16.86 -4.26 -12.48
CA TYR A 131 16.64 -4.67 -13.87
C TYR A 131 16.85 -6.18 -14.11
N THR A 132 17.49 -6.89 -13.18
CA THR A 132 17.67 -8.35 -13.25
C THR A 132 16.53 -9.14 -12.59
N LEU A 133 15.57 -8.46 -11.98
CA LEU A 133 14.45 -9.10 -11.29
C LEU A 133 13.35 -9.49 -12.28
N SER A 134 12.74 -10.65 -12.05
CA SER A 134 11.49 -11.01 -12.72
C SER A 134 10.34 -10.10 -12.27
N GLY A 135 9.22 -10.04 -13.01
CA GLY A 135 8.04 -9.26 -12.63
C GLY A 135 7.51 -9.60 -11.23
N GLY A 136 7.46 -10.89 -10.89
CA GLY A 136 7.05 -11.33 -9.55
C GLY A 136 8.05 -10.92 -8.45
N GLN A 137 9.36 -10.92 -8.74
CA GLN A 137 10.37 -10.43 -7.80
C GLN A 137 10.29 -8.91 -7.61
N LYS A 138 10.04 -8.15 -8.67
CA LYS A 138 9.78 -6.70 -8.58
C LYS A 138 8.56 -6.41 -7.71
N GLN A 139 7.47 -7.18 -7.89
CA GLN A 139 6.27 -7.04 -7.07
C GLN A 139 6.54 -7.36 -5.60
N ARG A 140 7.29 -8.43 -5.30
CA ARG A 140 7.74 -8.73 -3.94
C ARG A 140 8.59 -7.61 -3.34
N LEU A 141 9.46 -7.00 -4.13
CA LEU A 141 10.24 -5.84 -3.68
C LEU A 141 9.34 -4.64 -3.33
N THR A 142 8.33 -4.31 -4.14
CA THR A 142 7.40 -3.21 -3.81
C THR A 142 6.60 -3.46 -2.54
N ILE A 143 6.26 -4.73 -2.27
CA ILE A 143 5.64 -5.12 -0.98
C ILE A 143 6.62 -4.95 0.17
N ALA A 144 7.89 -5.36 0.01
CA ALA A 144 8.91 -5.13 1.02
C ALA A 144 9.09 -3.63 1.33
N CYS A 145 9.00 -2.76 0.30
CA CYS A 145 9.02 -1.31 0.47
C CYS A 145 7.82 -0.79 1.28
N ALA A 146 6.63 -1.34 1.04
CA ALA A 146 5.45 -0.99 1.83
C ALA A 146 5.57 -1.46 3.29
N LEU A 147 6.12 -2.66 3.52
CA LEU A 147 6.33 -3.21 4.88
C LEU A 147 7.37 -2.42 5.67
N ILE A 148 8.50 -2.08 5.05
CA ILE A 148 9.61 -1.40 5.73
C ILE A 148 9.27 0.04 6.12
N SER A 149 8.33 0.66 5.42
CA SER A 149 7.87 2.03 5.65
C SER A 149 6.97 2.20 6.89
N ASN A 150 6.75 1.13 7.65
CA ASN A 150 5.96 1.14 8.90
C ASN A 150 4.54 1.67 8.71
N ARG A 151 3.88 1.30 7.59
CA ARG A 151 2.49 1.64 7.30
C ARG A 151 1.55 0.73 8.08
N ASN A 152 0.42 1.27 8.52
CA ASN A 152 -0.60 0.48 9.23
C ASN A 152 -1.74 -0.01 8.30
N PHE A 153 -1.79 0.51 7.08
CA PHE A 153 -2.61 0.01 5.99
C PHE A 153 -1.78 -0.17 4.72
N ILE A 154 -1.98 -1.29 4.03
CA ILE A 154 -1.37 -1.56 2.72
C ILE A 154 -2.49 -1.84 1.73
N LEU A 155 -2.51 -1.06 0.64
CA LEU A 155 -3.42 -1.24 -0.49
C LEU A 155 -2.68 -1.97 -1.60
N LEU A 156 -3.27 -3.06 -2.10
CA LEU A 156 -2.73 -3.84 -3.20
C LEU A 156 -3.68 -3.76 -4.40
N ASP A 157 -3.21 -3.21 -5.52
CA ASP A 157 -3.99 -3.10 -6.75
C ASP A 157 -3.63 -4.28 -7.67
N GLU A 158 -4.55 -5.24 -7.85
CA GLU A 158 -4.40 -6.47 -8.62
C GLU A 158 -3.06 -7.21 -8.36
N PRO A 159 -2.79 -7.62 -7.13
CA PRO A 159 -1.57 -8.33 -6.83
C PRO A 159 -1.58 -9.68 -7.57
N THR A 160 -0.69 -9.85 -8.57
CA THR A 160 -0.51 -11.15 -9.21
C THR A 160 -0.09 -12.17 -8.16
N ALA A 161 -0.45 -13.45 -8.35
CA ALA A 161 -0.40 -14.57 -7.42
C ALA A 161 0.93 -14.78 -6.65
N VAL A 162 1.35 -13.78 -5.88
CA VAL A 162 2.35 -13.94 -4.83
C VAL A 162 1.60 -14.55 -3.64
N SER A 163 2.05 -15.69 -3.17
CA SER A 163 1.46 -16.36 -2.00
C SER A 163 1.64 -15.49 -0.76
N TYR A 164 0.64 -14.67 -0.46
CA TYR A 164 0.63 -13.80 0.73
C TYR A 164 0.31 -14.57 2.03
N THR A 165 0.13 -15.89 1.95
CA THR A 165 -0.32 -16.74 3.06
C THR A 165 0.62 -16.77 4.26
N HIS A 166 1.89 -16.37 4.10
CA HIS A 166 2.89 -16.33 5.16
C HIS A 166 3.18 -14.94 5.74
N LEU A 167 2.55 -13.90 5.18
CA LEU A 167 2.78 -12.54 5.62
C LEU A 167 1.79 -12.18 6.75
N THR A 168 2.28 -12.09 8.00
CA THR A 168 1.58 -11.35 9.06
C THR A 168 1.69 -9.87 8.74
N LEU A 169 0.79 -9.40 7.88
CA LEU A 169 0.79 -8.04 7.39
C LEU A 169 -0.12 -7.16 8.26
N PRO A 170 0.14 -5.84 8.33
CA PRO A 170 -0.86 -4.88 8.78
C PRO A 170 -2.14 -5.02 7.94
N THR A 171 -3.17 -4.27 8.25
CA THR A 171 -4.44 -4.35 7.50
C THR A 171 -4.19 -4.19 5.99
N ILE A 172 -4.59 -5.21 5.22
CA ILE A 172 -4.42 -5.24 3.77
C ILE A 172 -5.79 -5.05 3.11
N CYS A 173 -5.84 -4.17 2.11
CA CYS A 173 -6.93 -4.10 1.16
C CYS A 173 -6.39 -4.48 -0.23
N SER A 174 -6.91 -5.55 -0.83
CA SER A 174 -6.56 -5.96 -2.20
C SER A 174 -7.77 -5.90 -3.13
N VAL A 175 -7.51 -5.80 -4.40
CA VAL A 175 -8.49 -5.75 -5.48
C VAL A 175 -8.39 -7.00 -6.33
#